data_11748a28024315a6b5d3a74fde063d7c
#
_entry.id   11748a28024315a6b5d3a74fde063d7c
#
_cell.length_a   1.000
_cell.length_b   1.000
_cell.length_c   1.000
_cell.angle_alpha   90.00
_cell.angle_beta   90.00
_cell.angle_gamma   90.00
#
_symmetry.space_group_name_H-M   'P 1'
#
loop_
_entity.id
_entity.type
_entity.pdbx_description
1 polymer ?
#
loop_
_entity_poly.entity_id
_entity_poly.type
_entity_poly.pdbx_seq_one_letter_code
_entity_poly.pdbx_strand_id
1 'polypeptide(L)'
;MNLHRNILRLAVPSIFANITVPLVGMVDIAVAGHLGASGAVPAATLIGGISIGTMLFDMLYWNFGFLRGGTGGLTAQAYGRWRSGIPEAVRDIAITLKRALGIALGSGLALVALQWVVVQVAFLLVDCSPEVQKLATQYFYIRIWAAPATLSLFAFKGWFIGMQDTVRPMTSDLIVNFTNILLSVGLAFGYAGLPALGFAGVAYGTLIAQWTGFAYAALAVWRRYGRVFREAGDSFASLGMTEGNAGMTEGTGNGSWRAFFVLNRDLFIRSMCMIAVYIGFTMISARYGDMMLAVGAILMKLMMIFSYFTDGFAYAGEALTGRFIGEGSPEGVRTTVRQTFVWSVGVTLLFFLVYGVGGVPLLKLMTSDPDVVESAREFIPWLLLMPVIGCPAFTWDGIFTGATASRDLRNSTAWCVAGFFGVWFAGIGLARALSETVPETLAIHILMAAYFTHLAVRALYLTLRARKAIPGV
;
A
#
# COMPACT_ATOMS: atom_id res chain seq x y z
N MET A 1 29.03 11.17 -4.77
CA MET A 1 27.95 10.31 -5.35
C MET A 1 26.76 11.20 -5.66
N ASN A 2 26.20 11.17 -6.89
CA ASN A 2 25.06 12.05 -7.22
C ASN A 2 23.78 11.47 -6.61
N LEU A 3 23.38 11.98 -5.43
CA LEU A 3 22.26 11.48 -4.66
C LEU A 3 20.91 11.68 -5.39
N HIS A 4 20.78 12.75 -6.18
CA HIS A 4 19.60 12.99 -7.03
C HIS A 4 19.38 11.82 -8.01
N ARG A 5 20.46 11.36 -8.66
CA ARG A 5 20.39 10.20 -9.56
C ARG A 5 19.95 8.92 -8.84
N ASN A 6 20.43 8.73 -7.61
CA ASN A 6 20.01 7.55 -6.82
C ASN A 6 18.56 7.63 -6.41
N ILE A 7 18.08 8.80 -5.97
CA ILE A 7 16.64 8.99 -5.63
C ILE A 7 15.78 8.68 -6.86
N LEU A 8 16.09 9.26 -8.02
CA LEU A 8 15.32 8.99 -9.25
C LEU A 8 15.39 7.52 -9.68
N ARG A 9 16.56 6.89 -9.59
CA ARG A 9 16.73 5.47 -9.91
C ARG A 9 15.85 4.56 -9.03
N LEU A 10 15.59 4.98 -7.79
CA LEU A 10 14.73 4.23 -6.87
C LEU A 10 13.26 4.63 -7.01
N ALA A 11 12.96 5.91 -7.18
CA ALA A 11 11.59 6.42 -7.23
C ALA A 11 10.87 6.07 -8.53
N VAL A 12 11.51 6.28 -9.69
CA VAL A 12 10.85 6.12 -10.99
C VAL A 12 10.31 4.71 -11.21
N PRO A 13 11.06 3.61 -10.99
CA PRO A 13 10.50 2.27 -11.11
C PRO A 13 9.32 2.02 -10.16
N SER A 14 9.39 2.56 -8.93
CA SER A 14 8.32 2.40 -7.94
C SER A 14 7.04 3.14 -8.35
N ILE A 15 7.16 4.32 -8.96
CA ILE A 15 6.02 5.08 -9.51
C ILE A 15 5.34 4.27 -10.62
N PHE A 16 6.12 3.74 -11.57
CA PHE A 16 5.58 2.92 -12.65
C PHE A 16 4.84 1.68 -12.12
N ALA A 17 5.40 0.99 -11.13
CA ALA A 17 4.75 -0.14 -10.50
C ALA A 17 3.40 0.26 -9.88
N ASN A 18 3.36 1.35 -9.13
CA ASN A 18 2.14 1.80 -8.43
C ASN A 18 1.02 2.22 -9.41
N ILE A 19 1.37 2.88 -10.54
CA ILE A 19 0.39 3.33 -11.54
C ILE A 19 -0.30 2.15 -12.24
N THR A 20 0.37 0.99 -12.36
CA THR A 20 -0.24 -0.17 -13.02
C THR A 20 -1.28 -0.90 -12.17
N VAL A 21 -1.30 -0.70 -10.85
CA VAL A 21 -2.25 -1.37 -9.95
C VAL A 21 -3.71 -1.05 -10.27
N PRO A 22 -4.14 0.22 -10.47
CA PRO A 22 -5.52 0.53 -10.83
C PRO A 22 -5.97 -0.09 -12.15
N LEU A 23 -5.05 -0.29 -13.11
CA LEU A 23 -5.37 -0.83 -14.43
C LEU A 23 -5.91 -2.27 -14.35
N VAL A 24 -5.37 -3.08 -13.46
CA VAL A 24 -5.84 -4.46 -13.24
C VAL A 24 -7.31 -4.47 -12.80
N GLY A 25 -7.65 -3.65 -11.81
CA GLY A 25 -9.04 -3.56 -11.34
C GLY A 25 -10.01 -3.06 -12.42
N MET A 26 -9.56 -2.13 -13.28
CA MET A 26 -10.37 -1.66 -14.42
C MET A 26 -10.61 -2.78 -15.44
N VAL A 27 -9.60 -3.60 -15.74
CA VAL A 27 -9.74 -4.73 -16.65
C VAL A 27 -10.67 -5.80 -16.08
N ASP A 28 -10.53 -6.14 -14.81
CA ASP A 28 -11.41 -7.13 -14.15
C ASP A 28 -12.90 -6.70 -14.21
N ILE A 29 -13.19 -5.41 -13.97
CA ILE A 29 -14.52 -4.84 -14.09
C ILE A 29 -15.01 -4.85 -15.54
N ALA A 30 -14.16 -4.50 -16.51
CA ALA A 30 -14.49 -4.50 -17.94
C ALA A 30 -14.81 -5.93 -18.42
N VAL A 31 -14.04 -6.93 -18.01
CA VAL A 31 -14.31 -8.36 -18.31
C VAL A 31 -15.67 -8.77 -17.76
N ALA A 32 -16.00 -8.41 -16.50
CA ALA A 32 -17.30 -8.69 -15.92
C ALA A 32 -18.46 -8.04 -16.70
N GLY A 33 -18.28 -6.79 -17.10
CA GLY A 33 -19.25 -6.06 -17.92
C GLY A 33 -19.55 -6.74 -19.25
N HIS A 34 -18.50 -7.17 -19.96
CA HIS A 34 -18.65 -7.86 -21.25
C HIS A 34 -19.22 -9.28 -21.12
N LEU A 35 -18.87 -10.02 -20.06
CA LEU A 35 -19.48 -11.31 -19.76
C LEU A 35 -20.98 -11.18 -19.51
N GLY A 36 -21.39 -10.13 -18.80
CA GLY A 36 -22.81 -9.89 -18.51
C GLY A 36 -23.63 -9.48 -19.75
N ALA A 37 -23.01 -8.80 -20.72
CA ALA A 37 -23.66 -8.42 -21.96
C ALA A 37 -23.95 -9.63 -22.87
N SER A 38 -23.20 -10.72 -22.75
CA SER A 38 -23.31 -11.93 -23.56
C SER A 38 -23.90 -13.15 -22.81
N GLY A 39 -24.14 -13.05 -21.50
CA GLY A 39 -24.49 -14.16 -20.63
C GLY A 39 -25.88 -14.05 -19.97
N ALA A 40 -26.26 -15.10 -19.24
CA ALA A 40 -27.54 -15.20 -18.50
C ALA A 40 -27.56 -14.36 -17.21
N VAL A 41 -26.40 -13.91 -16.70
CA VAL A 41 -26.28 -13.11 -15.47
C VAL A 41 -26.07 -11.65 -15.85
N PRO A 42 -26.84 -10.70 -15.27
CA PRO A 42 -26.70 -9.28 -15.57
C PRO A 42 -25.28 -8.76 -15.28
N ALA A 43 -24.79 -7.86 -16.13
CA ALA A 43 -23.46 -7.24 -15.97
C ALA A 43 -23.29 -6.58 -14.60
N ALA A 44 -24.32 -5.88 -14.11
CA ALA A 44 -24.29 -5.24 -12.78
C ALA A 44 -24.03 -6.25 -11.64
N THR A 45 -24.62 -7.44 -11.71
CA THR A 45 -24.42 -8.50 -10.72
C THR A 45 -23.00 -9.07 -10.76
N LEU A 46 -22.42 -9.27 -11.95
CA LEU A 46 -21.03 -9.73 -12.12
C LEU A 46 -20.02 -8.66 -11.63
N ILE A 47 -20.24 -7.41 -12.01
CA ILE A 47 -19.43 -6.29 -11.54
C ILE A 47 -19.50 -6.16 -10.02
N GLY A 48 -20.70 -6.26 -9.45
CA GLY A 48 -20.91 -6.26 -8.00
C GLY A 48 -20.13 -7.37 -7.29
N GLY A 49 -20.17 -8.59 -7.83
CA GLY A 49 -19.43 -9.74 -7.31
C GLY A 49 -17.91 -9.53 -7.27
N ILE A 50 -17.32 -9.01 -8.37
CA ILE A 50 -15.88 -8.68 -8.42
C ILE A 50 -15.55 -7.53 -7.47
N SER A 51 -16.37 -6.48 -7.45
CA SER A 51 -16.12 -5.28 -6.63
C SER A 51 -16.12 -5.62 -5.14
N ILE A 52 -17.12 -6.36 -4.66
CA ILE A 52 -17.17 -6.80 -3.26
C ILE A 52 -16.05 -7.80 -2.98
N GLY A 53 -15.82 -8.78 -3.86
CA GLY A 53 -14.74 -9.74 -3.69
C GLY A 53 -13.36 -9.04 -3.59
N THR A 54 -13.09 -8.06 -4.43
CA THR A 54 -11.84 -7.27 -4.40
C THR A 54 -11.74 -6.43 -3.13
N MET A 55 -12.84 -5.77 -2.72
CA MET A 55 -12.89 -4.99 -1.48
C MET A 55 -12.53 -5.85 -0.26
N LEU A 56 -13.00 -7.09 -0.18
CA LEU A 56 -12.66 -8.01 0.91
C LEU A 56 -11.15 -8.30 0.95
N PHE A 57 -10.50 -8.49 -0.21
CA PHE A 57 -9.06 -8.68 -0.27
C PHE A 57 -8.28 -7.41 0.07
N ASP A 58 -8.74 -6.24 -0.35
CA ASP A 58 -8.10 -4.98 0.01
C ASP A 58 -8.13 -4.79 1.54
N MET A 59 -9.27 -5.04 2.18
CA MET A 59 -9.39 -4.99 3.64
C MET A 59 -8.45 -5.99 4.35
N LEU A 60 -8.30 -7.20 3.81
CA LEU A 60 -7.39 -8.20 4.38
C LEU A 60 -5.92 -7.80 4.17
N TYR A 61 -5.52 -7.49 2.93
CA TYR A 61 -4.11 -7.35 2.57
C TYR A 61 -3.49 -6.03 3.03
N TRP A 62 -4.26 -4.94 3.13
CA TRP A 62 -3.76 -3.67 3.68
C TRP A 62 -3.22 -3.82 5.10
N ASN A 63 -3.82 -4.72 5.89
CA ASN A 63 -3.32 -5.01 7.23
C ASN A 63 -1.92 -5.63 7.22
N PHE A 64 -1.52 -6.30 6.15
CA PHE A 64 -0.20 -6.91 5.99
C PHE A 64 0.83 -5.99 5.33
N GLY A 65 0.50 -4.72 5.06
CA GLY A 65 1.44 -3.72 4.55
C GLY A 65 2.70 -3.53 5.42
N PHE A 66 2.63 -3.92 6.71
CA PHE A 66 3.77 -3.95 7.61
C PHE A 66 4.89 -4.89 7.13
N LEU A 67 4.55 -5.99 6.44
CA LEU A 67 5.54 -6.91 5.87
C LEU A 67 6.47 -6.17 4.89
N ARG A 68 5.93 -5.28 4.08
CA ARG A 68 6.75 -4.46 3.17
C ARG A 68 7.60 -3.45 3.94
N GLY A 69 6.97 -2.59 4.75
CA GLY A 69 7.68 -1.50 5.44
C GLY A 69 8.68 -1.98 6.48
N GLY A 70 8.30 -2.97 7.31
CA GLY A 70 9.18 -3.53 8.33
C GLY A 70 10.40 -4.23 7.72
N THR A 71 10.18 -5.03 6.68
CA THR A 71 11.28 -5.71 5.97
C THR A 71 12.17 -4.70 5.25
N GLY A 72 11.61 -3.66 4.63
CA GLY A 72 12.35 -2.64 3.92
C GLY A 72 13.30 -1.85 4.81
N GLY A 73 12.81 -1.29 5.90
CA GLY A 73 13.61 -0.51 6.84
C GLY A 73 14.76 -1.30 7.48
N LEU A 74 14.46 -2.52 7.98
CA LEU A 74 15.49 -3.39 8.58
C LEU A 74 16.56 -3.80 7.57
N THR A 75 16.14 -4.18 6.35
CA THR A 75 17.07 -4.55 5.28
C THR A 75 17.94 -3.37 4.86
N ALA A 76 17.37 -2.15 4.74
CA ALA A 76 18.11 -0.97 4.36
C ALA A 76 19.21 -0.62 5.36
N GLN A 77 18.93 -0.72 6.66
CA GLN A 77 19.93 -0.50 7.71
C GLN A 77 21.00 -1.60 7.71
N ALA A 78 20.62 -2.87 7.58
CA ALA A 78 21.57 -3.97 7.46
C ALA A 78 22.45 -3.82 6.21
N TYR A 79 21.87 -3.42 5.08
CA TYR A 79 22.60 -3.12 3.85
C TYR A 79 23.61 -1.98 4.04
N GLY A 80 23.26 -0.92 4.76
CA GLY A 80 24.16 0.17 5.11
C GLY A 80 25.35 -0.32 5.91
N ARG A 81 25.13 -1.10 6.98
CA ARG A 81 26.22 -1.71 7.80
C ARG A 81 27.12 -2.62 6.96
N TRP A 82 26.54 -3.45 6.10
CA TRP A 82 27.34 -4.31 5.21
C TRP A 82 28.22 -3.49 4.27
N ARG A 83 27.70 -2.39 3.72
CA ARG A 83 28.48 -1.48 2.87
C ARG A 83 29.59 -0.72 3.60
N SER A 84 29.44 -0.52 4.88
CA SER A 84 30.48 0.07 5.75
C SER A 84 31.57 -0.92 6.17
N GLY A 85 31.53 -2.14 5.64
CA GLY A 85 32.56 -3.15 5.91
C GLY A 85 32.30 -3.99 7.17
N ILE A 86 31.06 -4.09 7.65
CA ILE A 86 30.64 -4.98 8.74
C ILE A 86 30.13 -6.28 8.13
N PRO A 87 30.95 -7.36 8.05
CA PRO A 87 30.58 -8.59 7.34
C PRO A 87 29.37 -9.30 7.95
N GLU A 88 29.21 -9.23 9.28
CA GLU A 88 28.09 -9.87 9.99
C GLU A 88 26.73 -9.30 9.60
N ALA A 89 26.68 -8.09 9.07
CA ALA A 89 25.42 -7.46 8.61
C ALA A 89 24.78 -8.19 7.42
N VAL A 90 25.55 -8.98 6.65
CA VAL A 90 24.99 -9.84 5.58
C VAL A 90 24.02 -10.88 6.15
N ARG A 91 24.30 -11.36 7.35
CA ARG A 91 23.43 -12.28 8.09
C ARG A 91 22.09 -11.62 8.41
N ASP A 92 22.09 -10.36 8.87
CA ASP A 92 20.86 -9.61 9.18
C ASP A 92 19.99 -9.43 7.94
N ILE A 93 20.61 -9.18 6.78
CA ILE A 93 19.93 -9.08 5.48
C ILE A 93 19.19 -10.39 5.15
N ALA A 94 19.87 -11.54 5.28
CA ALA A 94 19.30 -12.85 4.96
C ALA A 94 18.22 -13.25 5.97
N ILE A 95 18.46 -13.06 7.27
CA ILE A 95 17.52 -13.39 8.35
C ILE A 95 16.24 -12.55 8.21
N THR A 96 16.35 -11.26 7.90
CA THR A 96 15.18 -10.38 7.74
C THR A 96 14.24 -10.92 6.67
N LEU A 97 14.77 -11.36 5.51
CA LEU A 97 13.93 -11.95 4.47
C LEU A 97 13.32 -13.29 4.90
N LYS A 98 14.11 -14.19 5.49
CA LYS A 98 13.63 -15.50 5.97
C LYS A 98 12.48 -15.33 6.97
N ARG A 99 12.62 -14.43 7.94
CA ARG A 99 11.58 -14.14 8.96
C ARG A 99 10.32 -13.54 8.32
N ALA A 100 10.49 -12.56 7.43
CA ALA A 100 9.37 -11.93 6.74
C ALA A 100 8.60 -12.93 5.87
N LEU A 101 9.31 -13.81 5.12
CA LEU A 101 8.68 -14.88 4.33
C LEU A 101 8.00 -15.92 5.22
N GLY A 102 8.60 -16.29 6.35
CA GLY A 102 7.98 -17.22 7.31
C GLY A 102 6.64 -16.68 7.84
N ILE A 103 6.58 -15.39 8.20
CA ILE A 103 5.33 -14.75 8.62
C ILE A 103 4.36 -14.63 7.45
N ALA A 104 4.81 -14.23 6.27
CA ALA A 104 3.97 -14.09 5.08
C ALA A 104 3.30 -15.41 4.68
N LEU A 105 4.09 -16.49 4.59
CA LEU A 105 3.59 -17.81 4.27
C LEU A 105 2.67 -18.34 5.37
N GLY A 106 3.08 -18.24 6.64
CA GLY A 106 2.27 -18.66 7.78
C GLY A 106 0.94 -17.93 7.87
N SER A 107 0.95 -16.60 7.71
CA SER A 107 -0.28 -15.79 7.69
C SER A 107 -1.13 -16.08 6.46
N GLY A 108 -0.52 -16.27 5.28
CA GLY A 108 -1.24 -16.62 4.06
C GLY A 108 -1.92 -17.98 4.17
N LEU A 109 -1.25 -18.99 4.72
CA LEU A 109 -1.83 -20.31 4.99
C LEU A 109 -2.94 -20.23 6.06
N ALA A 110 -2.76 -19.41 7.11
CA ALA A 110 -3.80 -19.18 8.10
C ALA A 110 -5.06 -18.55 7.48
N LEU A 111 -4.92 -17.56 6.55
CA LEU A 111 -6.04 -16.98 5.83
C LEU A 111 -6.75 -18.03 4.96
N VAL A 112 -6.01 -18.91 4.29
CA VAL A 112 -6.60 -20.04 3.54
C VAL A 112 -7.33 -21.00 4.48
N ALA A 113 -6.78 -21.34 5.62
CA ALA A 113 -7.43 -22.21 6.61
C ALA A 113 -8.70 -21.58 7.20
N LEU A 114 -8.68 -20.27 7.44
CA LEU A 114 -9.80 -19.51 8.03
C LEU A 114 -10.76 -18.91 7.01
N GLN A 115 -10.63 -19.23 5.72
CA GLN A 115 -11.37 -18.61 4.62
C GLN A 115 -12.89 -18.61 4.85
N TRP A 116 -13.43 -19.67 5.41
CA TRP A 116 -14.87 -19.77 5.71
C TRP A 116 -15.28 -18.74 6.78
N VAL A 117 -14.52 -18.61 7.86
CA VAL A 117 -14.79 -17.63 8.94
C VAL A 117 -14.72 -16.22 8.39
N VAL A 118 -13.72 -15.92 7.56
CA VAL A 118 -13.54 -14.60 6.93
C VAL A 118 -14.76 -14.24 6.08
N VAL A 119 -15.28 -15.16 5.27
CA VAL A 119 -16.46 -14.93 4.44
C VAL A 119 -17.69 -14.67 5.31
N GLN A 120 -17.91 -15.47 6.35
CA GLN A 120 -19.06 -15.27 7.25
C GLN A 120 -19.01 -13.89 7.95
N VAL A 121 -17.86 -13.52 8.50
CA VAL A 121 -17.67 -12.21 9.16
C VAL A 121 -17.84 -11.06 8.16
N ALA A 122 -17.35 -11.22 6.95
CA ALA A 122 -17.44 -10.19 5.91
C ALA A 122 -18.91 -9.90 5.56
N PHE A 123 -19.73 -10.91 5.35
CA PHE A 123 -21.14 -10.73 5.01
C PHE A 123 -22.07 -10.43 6.21
N LEU A 124 -21.55 -10.41 7.43
CA LEU A 124 -22.22 -9.73 8.55
C LEU A 124 -22.08 -8.21 8.50
N LEU A 125 -21.07 -7.72 7.77
CA LEU A 125 -20.73 -6.29 7.69
C LEU A 125 -21.12 -5.65 6.34
N VAL A 126 -21.31 -6.46 5.31
CA VAL A 126 -21.59 -6.02 3.94
C VAL A 126 -22.92 -6.55 3.48
N ASP A 127 -23.88 -5.65 3.31
CA ASP A 127 -25.20 -5.98 2.75
C ASP A 127 -25.15 -5.94 1.22
N CYS A 128 -25.58 -7.01 0.57
CA CYS A 128 -25.71 -7.10 -0.89
C CYS A 128 -26.76 -8.15 -1.28
N SER A 129 -27.16 -8.15 -2.56
CA SER A 129 -28.12 -9.16 -3.05
C SER A 129 -27.56 -10.58 -2.96
N PRO A 130 -28.40 -11.61 -2.78
CA PRO A 130 -27.95 -13.00 -2.68
C PRO A 130 -27.12 -13.47 -3.88
N GLU A 131 -27.45 -12.99 -5.09
CA GLU A 131 -26.69 -13.32 -6.30
C GLU A 131 -25.27 -12.72 -6.27
N VAL A 132 -25.14 -11.46 -5.87
CA VAL A 132 -23.84 -10.78 -5.72
C VAL A 132 -23.03 -11.45 -4.62
N GLN A 133 -23.66 -11.80 -3.49
CA GLN A 133 -23.01 -12.52 -2.40
C GLN A 133 -22.43 -13.86 -2.85
N LYS A 134 -23.22 -14.63 -3.63
CA LYS A 134 -22.77 -15.92 -4.18
C LYS A 134 -21.53 -15.76 -5.08
N LEU A 135 -21.56 -14.78 -5.98
CA LEU A 135 -20.43 -14.51 -6.88
C LEU A 135 -19.19 -14.00 -6.13
N ALA A 136 -19.37 -13.07 -5.19
CA ALA A 136 -18.26 -12.58 -4.37
C ALA A 136 -17.64 -13.70 -3.51
N THR A 137 -18.45 -14.61 -2.98
CA THR A 137 -18.00 -15.79 -2.25
C THR A 137 -17.21 -16.73 -3.16
N GLN A 138 -17.71 -17.02 -4.37
CA GLN A 138 -17.00 -17.84 -5.35
C GLN A 138 -15.64 -17.23 -5.72
N TYR A 139 -15.62 -15.93 -6.02
CA TYR A 139 -14.40 -15.17 -6.31
C TYR A 139 -13.41 -15.25 -5.16
N PHE A 140 -13.90 -15.08 -3.92
CA PHE A 140 -13.08 -15.13 -2.72
C PHE A 140 -12.43 -16.50 -2.52
N TYR A 141 -13.20 -17.60 -2.60
CA TYR A 141 -12.68 -18.96 -2.40
C TYR A 141 -11.64 -19.38 -3.43
N ILE A 142 -11.71 -18.86 -4.66
CA ILE A 142 -10.67 -19.10 -5.66
C ILE A 142 -9.42 -18.26 -5.37
N ARG A 143 -9.60 -16.96 -5.16
CA ARG A 143 -8.49 -16.01 -5.06
C ARG A 143 -7.72 -16.12 -3.75
N ILE A 144 -8.33 -16.61 -2.66
CA ILE A 144 -7.67 -16.72 -1.35
C ILE A 144 -6.43 -17.64 -1.38
N TRP A 145 -6.38 -18.60 -2.29
CA TRP A 145 -5.22 -19.46 -2.50
C TRP A 145 -3.98 -18.70 -3.02
N ALA A 146 -4.15 -17.45 -3.44
CA ALA A 146 -3.04 -16.55 -3.74
C ALA A 146 -2.47 -15.87 -2.48
N ALA A 147 -3.13 -15.94 -1.31
CA ALA A 147 -2.70 -15.21 -0.12
C ALA A 147 -1.24 -15.49 0.29
N PRO A 148 -0.73 -16.73 0.32
CA PRO A 148 0.67 -16.97 0.64
C PRO A 148 1.63 -16.30 -0.35
N ALA A 149 1.31 -16.29 -1.65
CA ALA A 149 2.11 -15.64 -2.68
C ALA A 149 2.06 -14.12 -2.54
N THR A 150 0.86 -13.53 -2.39
CA THR A 150 0.65 -12.08 -2.27
C THR A 150 1.37 -11.51 -1.05
N LEU A 151 1.22 -12.13 0.12
CA LEU A 151 1.89 -11.67 1.33
C LEU A 151 3.42 -11.82 1.24
N SER A 152 3.90 -12.87 0.58
CA SER A 152 5.34 -13.05 0.31
C SER A 152 5.87 -11.98 -0.65
N LEU A 153 5.08 -11.55 -1.64
CA LEU A 153 5.45 -10.44 -2.52
C LEU A 153 5.62 -9.12 -1.75
N PHE A 154 4.84 -8.85 -0.69
CA PHE A 154 5.08 -7.71 0.18
C PHE A 154 6.44 -7.81 0.88
N ALA A 155 6.80 -8.97 1.39
CA ALA A 155 8.10 -9.20 2.01
C ALA A 155 9.25 -9.02 1.01
N PHE A 156 9.15 -9.62 -0.18
CA PHE A 156 10.13 -9.45 -1.25
C PHE A 156 10.26 -7.98 -1.68
N LYS A 157 9.15 -7.29 -1.86
CA LYS A 157 9.13 -5.87 -2.26
C LYS A 157 9.88 -5.00 -1.24
N GLY A 158 9.58 -5.16 0.04
CA GLY A 158 10.30 -4.46 1.12
C GLY A 158 11.79 -4.78 1.10
N TRP A 159 12.14 -6.07 1.01
CA TRP A 159 13.53 -6.50 1.01
C TRP A 159 14.32 -5.94 -0.18
N PHE A 160 13.80 -6.01 -1.41
CA PHE A 160 14.46 -5.44 -2.58
C PHE A 160 14.65 -3.93 -2.47
N ILE A 161 13.64 -3.19 -1.97
CA ILE A 161 13.74 -1.75 -1.72
C ILE A 161 14.88 -1.48 -0.72
N GLY A 162 14.94 -2.24 0.38
CA GLY A 162 16.02 -2.15 1.36
C GLY A 162 17.41 -2.44 0.77
N MET A 163 17.49 -3.37 -0.20
CA MET A 163 18.70 -3.67 -0.95
C MET A 163 19.02 -2.63 -2.05
N GLN A 164 18.33 -1.50 -2.09
CA GLN A 164 18.49 -0.44 -3.10
C GLN A 164 18.15 -0.92 -4.54
N ASP A 165 17.31 -1.92 -4.68
CA ASP A 165 16.88 -2.49 -5.95
C ASP A 165 15.36 -2.36 -6.11
N THR A 166 14.89 -1.29 -6.72
CA THR A 166 13.45 -1.06 -7.01
C THR A 166 13.02 -1.60 -8.37
N VAL A 167 13.98 -1.98 -9.23
CA VAL A 167 13.68 -2.55 -10.54
C VAL A 167 13.05 -3.94 -10.39
N ARG A 168 13.51 -4.76 -9.44
CA ARG A 168 12.97 -6.11 -9.24
C ARG A 168 11.51 -6.10 -8.76
N PRO A 169 11.13 -5.34 -7.72
CA PRO A 169 9.72 -5.23 -7.36
C PRO A 169 8.87 -4.64 -8.49
N MET A 170 9.34 -3.61 -9.23
CA MET A 170 8.64 -3.09 -10.40
C MET A 170 8.42 -4.20 -11.46
N THR A 171 9.46 -4.95 -11.80
CA THR A 171 9.33 -6.05 -12.79
C THR A 171 8.36 -7.12 -12.29
N SER A 172 8.40 -7.45 -10.99
CA SER A 172 7.45 -8.40 -10.38
C SER A 172 6.01 -7.91 -10.50
N ASP A 173 5.75 -6.63 -10.15
CA ASP A 173 4.42 -6.03 -10.25
C ASP A 173 3.93 -6.00 -11.71
N LEU A 174 4.81 -5.67 -12.68
CA LEU A 174 4.47 -5.71 -14.11
C LEU A 174 4.16 -7.13 -14.59
N ILE A 175 4.93 -8.14 -14.16
CA ILE A 175 4.66 -9.55 -14.49
C ILE A 175 3.29 -9.97 -13.94
N VAL A 176 3.01 -9.64 -12.66
CA VAL A 176 1.71 -9.93 -12.04
C VAL A 176 0.59 -9.28 -12.82
N ASN A 177 0.68 -7.98 -13.09
CA ASN A 177 -0.38 -7.22 -13.74
C ASN A 177 -0.61 -7.69 -15.19
N PHE A 178 0.46 -7.90 -15.96
CA PHE A 178 0.36 -8.39 -17.34
C PHE A 178 -0.21 -9.81 -17.39
N THR A 179 0.28 -10.71 -16.55
CA THR A 179 -0.23 -12.09 -16.45
C THR A 179 -1.69 -12.10 -16.02
N ASN A 180 -2.07 -11.25 -15.05
CA ASN A 180 -3.45 -11.13 -14.63
C ASN A 180 -4.35 -10.69 -15.79
N ILE A 181 -4.02 -9.61 -16.50
CA ILE A 181 -4.81 -9.09 -17.62
C ILE A 181 -4.98 -10.19 -18.70
N LEU A 182 -3.88 -10.83 -19.11
CA LEU A 182 -3.94 -11.87 -20.14
C LEU A 182 -4.79 -13.06 -19.72
N LEU A 183 -4.60 -13.55 -18.48
CA LEU A 183 -5.30 -14.75 -18.04
C LEU A 183 -6.73 -14.46 -17.61
N SER A 184 -7.02 -13.29 -17.03
CA SER A 184 -8.40 -12.89 -16.72
C SER A 184 -9.24 -12.84 -18.00
N VAL A 185 -8.74 -12.20 -19.07
CA VAL A 185 -9.42 -12.16 -20.36
C VAL A 185 -9.44 -13.54 -21.03
N GLY A 186 -8.29 -14.23 -21.09
CA GLY A 186 -8.18 -15.54 -21.74
C GLY A 186 -9.08 -16.61 -21.12
N LEU A 187 -9.09 -16.72 -19.79
CA LEU A 187 -9.89 -17.71 -19.07
C LEU A 187 -11.37 -17.31 -18.96
N ALA A 188 -11.69 -16.02 -18.99
CA ALA A 188 -13.08 -15.58 -18.97
C ALA A 188 -13.79 -15.93 -20.30
N PHE A 189 -13.16 -15.66 -21.42
CA PHE A 189 -13.77 -15.83 -22.76
C PHE A 189 -13.34 -17.09 -23.52
N GLY A 190 -12.34 -17.83 -23.01
CA GLY A 190 -11.82 -19.03 -23.70
C GLY A 190 -10.90 -18.70 -24.89
N TYR A 191 -10.20 -17.56 -24.87
CA TYR A 191 -9.29 -17.19 -25.94
C TYR A 191 -8.00 -18.02 -25.93
N ALA A 192 -7.34 -18.11 -27.07
CA ALA A 192 -6.06 -18.82 -27.27
C ALA A 192 -6.07 -20.30 -26.85
N GLY A 193 -7.23 -20.98 -26.95
CA GLY A 193 -7.38 -22.40 -26.59
C GLY A 193 -7.52 -22.67 -25.10
N LEU A 194 -7.65 -21.63 -24.28
CA LEU A 194 -7.94 -21.76 -22.86
C LEU A 194 -9.42 -22.12 -22.63
N PRO A 195 -9.75 -22.81 -21.52
CA PRO A 195 -11.15 -23.09 -21.17
C PRO A 195 -11.90 -21.79 -20.86
N ALA A 196 -13.14 -21.65 -21.37
CA ALA A 196 -14.03 -20.54 -21.05
C ALA A 196 -14.64 -20.76 -19.67
N LEU A 197 -14.04 -20.19 -18.62
CA LEU A 197 -14.48 -20.32 -17.22
C LEU A 197 -15.44 -19.19 -16.79
N GLY A 198 -15.72 -18.24 -17.67
CA GLY A 198 -16.59 -17.10 -17.38
C GLY A 198 -16.08 -16.30 -16.20
N PHE A 199 -16.97 -15.98 -15.25
CA PHE A 199 -16.66 -15.18 -14.06
C PHE A 199 -15.50 -15.76 -13.21
N ALA A 200 -15.45 -17.09 -13.05
CA ALA A 200 -14.38 -17.75 -12.30
C ALA A 200 -13.00 -17.55 -12.98
N GLY A 201 -12.97 -17.36 -14.29
CA GLY A 201 -11.74 -17.13 -15.07
C GLY A 201 -10.98 -15.88 -14.58
N VAL A 202 -11.66 -14.82 -14.15
CA VAL A 202 -11.05 -13.61 -13.60
C VAL A 202 -10.34 -13.92 -12.27
N ALA A 203 -10.98 -14.69 -11.40
CA ALA A 203 -10.39 -15.09 -10.12
C ALA A 203 -9.16 -16.01 -10.31
N TYR A 204 -9.24 -16.99 -11.23
CA TYR A 204 -8.10 -17.85 -11.58
C TYR A 204 -6.97 -17.07 -12.24
N GLY A 205 -7.28 -16.10 -13.11
CA GLY A 205 -6.28 -15.21 -13.71
C GLY A 205 -5.46 -14.48 -12.64
N THR A 206 -6.14 -13.92 -11.63
CA THR A 206 -5.48 -13.26 -10.50
C THR A 206 -4.66 -14.25 -9.66
N LEU A 207 -5.21 -15.43 -9.37
CA LEU A 207 -4.50 -16.47 -8.60
C LEU A 207 -3.17 -16.86 -9.26
N ILE A 208 -3.20 -17.18 -10.54
CA ILE A 208 -2.01 -17.60 -11.30
C ILE A 208 -1.00 -16.45 -11.40
N ALA A 209 -1.48 -15.22 -11.63
CA ALA A 209 -0.63 -14.04 -11.71
C ALA A 209 0.18 -13.81 -10.43
N GLN A 210 -0.45 -13.93 -9.25
CA GLN A 210 0.25 -13.75 -7.96
C GLN A 210 1.34 -14.81 -7.74
N TRP A 211 1.07 -16.08 -8.07
CA TRP A 211 2.07 -17.13 -8.00
C TRP A 211 3.20 -16.97 -9.03
N THR A 212 2.90 -16.44 -10.22
CA THR A 212 3.91 -16.11 -11.24
C THR A 212 4.84 -15.00 -10.74
N GLY A 213 4.29 -13.94 -10.12
CA GLY A 213 5.09 -12.89 -9.49
C GLY A 213 5.95 -13.40 -8.35
N PHE A 214 5.40 -14.27 -7.49
CA PHE A 214 6.15 -14.92 -6.41
C PHE A 214 7.32 -15.75 -6.97
N ALA A 215 7.08 -16.57 -7.98
CA ALA A 215 8.13 -17.37 -8.62
C ALA A 215 9.24 -16.49 -9.21
N TYR A 216 8.86 -15.39 -9.88
CA TYR A 216 9.84 -14.43 -10.38
C TYR A 216 10.66 -13.79 -9.26
N ALA A 217 10.02 -13.33 -8.19
CA ALA A 217 10.72 -12.69 -7.07
C ALA A 217 11.68 -13.67 -6.37
N ALA A 218 11.23 -14.90 -6.11
CA ALA A 218 12.06 -15.95 -5.54
C ALA A 218 13.27 -16.30 -6.44
N LEU A 219 13.05 -16.41 -7.74
CA LEU A 219 14.10 -16.65 -8.73
C LEU A 219 15.11 -15.49 -8.80
N ALA A 220 14.61 -14.23 -8.71
CA ALA A 220 15.47 -13.04 -8.69
C ALA A 220 16.36 -13.03 -7.45
N VAL A 221 15.82 -13.39 -6.26
CA VAL A 221 16.60 -13.54 -5.03
C VAL A 221 17.66 -14.62 -5.21
N TRP A 222 17.26 -15.81 -5.69
CA TRP A 222 18.20 -16.94 -5.85
C TRP A 222 19.33 -16.63 -6.83
N ARG A 223 19.01 -16.07 -8.02
CA ARG A 223 20.02 -15.83 -9.06
C ARG A 223 20.94 -14.66 -8.75
N ARG A 224 20.40 -13.56 -8.23
CA ARG A 224 21.17 -12.32 -8.07
C ARG A 224 21.79 -12.18 -6.68
N TYR A 225 21.09 -12.66 -5.66
CA TYR A 225 21.47 -12.49 -4.26
C TYR A 225 21.84 -13.82 -3.58
N GLY A 226 21.95 -14.90 -4.30
CA GLY A 226 22.35 -16.21 -3.78
C GLY A 226 23.71 -16.19 -3.06
N ARG A 227 24.62 -15.26 -3.44
CA ARG A 227 25.88 -15.05 -2.75
C ARG A 227 25.68 -14.49 -1.34
N VAL A 228 24.75 -13.54 -1.16
CA VAL A 228 24.39 -12.97 0.16
C VAL A 228 23.97 -14.08 1.14
N PHE A 229 23.18 -15.03 0.65
CA PHE A 229 22.72 -16.16 1.47
C PHE A 229 23.83 -17.18 1.76
N ARG A 230 24.77 -17.39 0.86
CA ARG A 230 25.95 -18.24 1.06
C ARG A 230 26.90 -17.60 2.08
N GLU A 231 27.27 -16.34 1.89
CA GLU A 231 28.11 -15.59 2.83
C GLU A 231 27.47 -15.51 4.23
N ALA A 232 26.13 -15.39 4.31
CA ALA A 232 25.41 -15.47 5.58
C ALA A 232 25.55 -16.86 6.21
N GLY A 233 25.48 -17.95 5.44
CA GLY A 233 25.69 -19.32 5.90
C GLY A 233 27.12 -19.55 6.44
N ASP A 234 28.13 -19.09 5.72
CA ASP A 234 29.53 -19.16 6.13
C ASP A 234 29.78 -18.37 7.43
N SER A 235 29.14 -17.20 7.59
CA SER A 235 29.19 -16.41 8.82
C SER A 235 28.55 -17.11 10.02
N PHE A 236 27.50 -17.92 9.84
CA PHE A 236 26.94 -18.76 10.89
C PHE A 236 27.90 -19.87 11.30
N ALA A 237 28.52 -20.53 10.33
CA ALA A 237 29.45 -21.63 10.57
C ALA A 237 30.72 -21.15 11.31
N SER A 238 31.25 -19.98 10.94
CA SER A 238 32.45 -19.41 11.58
C SER A 238 32.24 -19.01 13.04
N LEU A 239 31.01 -18.73 13.45
CA LEU A 239 30.64 -18.37 14.82
C LEU A 239 30.22 -19.59 15.67
N GLY A 240 30.24 -20.82 15.11
CA GLY A 240 29.74 -22.02 15.78
C GLY A 240 28.24 -21.99 16.13
N MET A 241 27.47 -21.14 15.47
CA MET A 241 26.06 -20.94 15.73
C MET A 241 25.21 -21.67 14.68
N THR A 242 24.20 -22.41 15.16
CA THR A 242 23.13 -22.91 14.30
C THR A 242 22.11 -21.81 14.03
N GLU A 243 21.41 -21.86 12.89
CA GLU A 243 20.36 -20.87 12.55
C GLU A 243 19.32 -20.71 13.67
N GLY A 244 19.04 -21.75 14.45
CA GLY A 244 18.10 -21.72 15.58
C GLY A 244 18.59 -20.90 16.78
N ASN A 245 19.90 -20.88 17.06
CA ASN A 245 20.49 -20.13 18.18
C ASN A 245 20.80 -18.66 17.85
N ALA A 246 20.80 -18.28 16.60
CA ALA A 246 21.07 -16.91 16.16
C ALA A 246 20.04 -15.87 16.68
N GLY A 247 18.88 -16.33 17.16
CA GLY A 247 17.86 -15.47 17.78
C GLY A 247 18.07 -15.20 19.28
N MET A 248 18.98 -15.93 19.94
CA MET A 248 19.16 -15.86 21.40
C MET A 248 20.36 -15.03 21.85
N THR A 249 21.27 -14.63 20.95
CA THR A 249 22.34 -13.72 21.32
C THR A 249 21.78 -12.31 21.49
N GLU A 250 21.75 -11.84 22.72
CA GLU A 250 21.48 -10.43 23.11
C GLU A 250 22.62 -9.52 22.63
N GLY A 251 22.83 -9.49 21.31
CA GLY A 251 23.58 -8.42 20.70
C GLY A 251 22.64 -7.21 20.50
N THR A 252 23.08 -6.05 20.87
CA THR A 252 22.44 -4.74 20.71
C THR A 252 22.12 -4.34 19.26
N GLY A 253 21.94 -5.32 18.35
CA GLY A 253 21.63 -5.14 16.93
C GLY A 253 20.18 -5.54 16.60
N ASN A 254 19.67 -5.00 15.50
CA ASN A 254 18.33 -5.22 14.89
C ASN A 254 17.98 -6.71 14.61
N GLY A 255 18.83 -7.67 14.99
CA GLY A 255 18.65 -9.12 14.77
C GLY A 255 17.72 -9.84 15.76
N SER A 256 17.24 -9.19 16.82
CA SER A 256 16.34 -9.81 17.80
C SER A 256 14.95 -10.05 17.23
N TRP A 257 14.38 -11.27 17.47
CA TRP A 257 12.97 -11.56 17.20
C TRP A 257 12.03 -10.55 17.87
N ARG A 258 12.35 -10.12 19.09
CA ARG A 258 11.56 -9.13 19.83
C ARG A 258 11.51 -7.79 19.11
N ALA A 259 12.65 -7.28 18.62
CA ALA A 259 12.71 -6.04 17.87
C ALA A 259 11.91 -6.14 16.55
N PHE A 260 12.04 -7.25 15.84
CA PHE A 260 11.30 -7.54 14.63
C PHE A 260 9.77 -7.56 14.89
N PHE A 261 9.31 -8.27 15.92
CA PHE A 261 7.89 -8.31 16.27
C PHE A 261 7.34 -6.97 16.75
N VAL A 262 8.09 -6.22 17.56
CA VAL A 262 7.67 -4.90 18.04
C VAL A 262 7.49 -3.94 16.87
N LEU A 263 8.44 -3.90 15.95
CA LEU A 263 8.37 -3.08 14.74
C LEU A 263 7.15 -3.43 13.89
N ASN A 264 6.95 -4.71 13.60
CA ASN A 264 5.83 -5.17 12.77
C ASN A 264 4.48 -4.97 13.46
N ARG A 265 4.38 -5.16 14.78
CA ARG A 265 3.17 -4.84 15.56
C ARG A 265 2.81 -3.36 15.46
N ASP A 266 3.79 -2.48 15.62
CA ASP A 266 3.54 -1.03 15.55
C ASP A 266 3.07 -0.62 14.15
N LEU A 267 3.66 -1.20 13.09
CA LEU A 267 3.23 -0.97 11.71
C LEU A 267 1.86 -1.60 11.40
N PHE A 268 1.53 -2.74 12.02
CA PHE A 268 0.20 -3.34 11.92
C PHE A 268 -0.86 -2.42 12.53
N ILE A 269 -0.64 -1.93 13.77
CA ILE A 269 -1.55 -0.96 14.41
C ILE A 269 -1.69 0.31 13.56
N ARG A 270 -0.58 0.80 12.99
CA ARG A 270 -0.61 1.90 12.02
C ARG A 270 -1.56 1.61 10.85
N SER A 271 -1.46 0.43 10.24
CA SER A 271 -2.33 0.04 9.12
C SER A 271 -3.80 0.01 9.53
N MET A 272 -4.12 -0.53 10.71
CA MET A 272 -5.49 -0.52 11.24
C MET A 272 -6.04 0.91 11.42
N CYS A 273 -5.22 1.83 11.93
CA CYS A 273 -5.60 3.24 12.06
C CYS A 273 -5.87 3.89 10.69
N MET A 274 -5.04 3.61 9.68
CA MET A 274 -5.23 4.15 8.33
C MET A 274 -6.51 3.61 7.68
N ILE A 275 -6.77 2.31 7.83
CA ILE A 275 -8.00 1.67 7.34
C ILE A 275 -9.23 2.27 8.02
N ALA A 276 -9.18 2.54 9.32
CA ALA A 276 -10.29 3.15 10.04
C ALA A 276 -10.67 4.53 9.48
N VAL A 277 -9.68 5.35 9.10
CA VAL A 277 -9.92 6.65 8.43
C VAL A 277 -10.55 6.44 7.05
N TYR A 278 -10.01 5.52 6.25
CA TYR A 278 -10.46 5.29 4.88
C TYR A 278 -11.89 4.70 4.82
N ILE A 279 -12.15 3.69 5.64
CA ILE A 279 -13.50 3.11 5.77
C ILE A 279 -14.46 4.13 6.37
N GLY A 280 -14.03 4.87 7.40
CA GLY A 280 -14.82 5.92 8.02
C GLY A 280 -15.26 6.98 7.00
N PHE A 281 -14.35 7.43 6.14
CA PHE A 281 -14.67 8.36 5.05
C PHE A 281 -15.75 7.80 4.12
N THR A 282 -15.58 6.57 3.65
CA THR A 282 -16.52 5.93 2.71
C THR A 282 -17.89 5.69 3.35
N MET A 283 -17.94 5.17 4.57
CA MET A 283 -19.20 4.91 5.28
C MET A 283 -19.95 6.20 5.62
N ILE A 284 -19.22 7.27 5.94
CA ILE A 284 -19.84 8.57 6.21
C ILE A 284 -20.38 9.16 4.91
N SER A 285 -19.63 9.12 3.81
CA SER A 285 -20.10 9.60 2.50
C SER A 285 -21.40 8.90 2.08
N ALA A 286 -21.50 7.58 2.29
CA ALA A 286 -22.66 6.79 1.94
C ALA A 286 -23.95 7.21 2.67
N ARG A 287 -23.84 7.83 3.86
CA ARG A 287 -25.01 8.31 4.63
C ARG A 287 -25.68 9.55 4.03
N TYR A 288 -24.99 10.24 3.12
CA TYR A 288 -25.46 11.46 2.45
C TYR A 288 -25.92 11.22 1.02
N GLY A 289 -26.32 9.99 0.72
CA GLY A 289 -26.90 9.60 -0.55
C GLY A 289 -25.88 9.18 -1.61
N ASP A 290 -26.39 8.59 -2.69
CA ASP A 290 -25.60 7.97 -3.75
C ASP A 290 -24.75 8.99 -4.52
N MET A 291 -25.28 10.22 -4.71
CA MET A 291 -24.56 11.31 -5.37
C MET A 291 -23.30 11.68 -4.60
N MET A 292 -23.42 11.90 -3.30
CA MET A 292 -22.28 12.28 -2.45
C MET A 292 -21.28 11.13 -2.27
N LEU A 293 -21.74 9.90 -2.26
CA LEU A 293 -20.87 8.72 -2.28
C LEU A 293 -20.06 8.65 -3.58
N ALA A 294 -20.69 8.89 -4.74
CA ALA A 294 -20.01 8.90 -6.04
C ALA A 294 -18.97 10.03 -6.12
N VAL A 295 -19.33 11.24 -5.70
CA VAL A 295 -18.42 12.40 -5.63
C VAL A 295 -17.21 12.07 -4.74
N GLY A 296 -17.45 11.58 -3.51
CA GLY A 296 -16.40 11.20 -2.57
C GLY A 296 -15.46 10.14 -3.15
N ALA A 297 -16.00 9.11 -3.80
CA ALA A 297 -15.23 8.04 -4.43
C ALA A 297 -14.33 8.55 -5.56
N ILE A 298 -14.84 9.44 -6.43
CA ILE A 298 -14.07 10.04 -7.51
C ILE A 298 -12.92 10.89 -6.96
N LEU A 299 -13.21 11.76 -5.98
CA LEU A 299 -12.20 12.61 -5.36
C LEU A 299 -11.10 11.78 -4.70
N MET A 300 -11.47 10.73 -3.96
CA MET A 300 -10.51 9.82 -3.33
C MET A 300 -9.62 9.12 -4.37
N LYS A 301 -10.17 8.70 -5.52
CA LYS A 301 -9.37 8.09 -6.60
C LYS A 301 -8.36 9.08 -7.18
N LEU A 302 -8.77 10.32 -7.44
CA LEU A 302 -7.86 11.36 -7.91
C LEU A 302 -6.76 11.67 -6.87
N MET A 303 -7.12 11.79 -5.59
CA MET A 303 -6.15 11.99 -4.52
C MET A 303 -5.15 10.81 -4.39
N MET A 304 -5.59 9.58 -4.63
CA MET A 304 -4.70 8.41 -4.62
C MET A 304 -3.66 8.44 -5.73
N ILE A 305 -3.97 9.02 -6.90
CA ILE A 305 -2.99 9.15 -8.00
C ILE A 305 -1.77 9.96 -7.53
N PHE A 306 -1.99 11.09 -6.87
CA PHE A 306 -0.92 11.86 -6.25
C PHE A 306 -0.12 11.03 -5.24
N SER A 307 -0.81 10.27 -4.40
CA SER A 307 -0.15 9.39 -3.41
C SER A 307 0.79 8.38 -4.09
N TYR A 308 0.38 7.76 -5.18
CA TYR A 308 1.22 6.79 -5.91
C TYR A 308 2.52 7.40 -6.45
N PHE A 309 2.48 8.66 -6.91
CA PHE A 309 3.69 9.36 -7.33
C PHE A 309 4.60 9.68 -6.14
N THR A 310 4.04 10.17 -5.05
CA THR A 310 4.80 10.55 -3.86
C THR A 310 5.36 9.31 -3.15
N ASP A 311 4.65 8.19 -3.16
CA ASP A 311 5.11 6.91 -2.60
C ASP A 311 6.40 6.41 -3.27
N GLY A 312 6.61 6.66 -4.56
CA GLY A 312 7.86 6.33 -5.21
C GLY A 312 9.06 7.06 -4.58
N PHE A 313 8.90 8.33 -4.25
CA PHE A 313 9.92 9.10 -3.55
C PHE A 313 10.02 8.72 -2.06
N ALA A 314 8.91 8.35 -1.43
CA ALA A 314 8.91 7.81 -0.08
C ALA A 314 9.73 6.50 0.00
N TYR A 315 9.60 5.60 -0.97
CA TYR A 315 10.41 4.37 -1.03
C TYR A 315 11.90 4.65 -1.26
N ALA A 316 12.23 5.67 -2.07
CA ALA A 316 13.61 6.11 -2.21
C ALA A 316 14.14 6.70 -0.89
N GLY A 317 13.33 7.50 -0.20
CA GLY A 317 13.62 8.02 1.13
C GLY A 317 13.83 6.91 2.17
N GLU A 318 12.96 5.90 2.19
CA GLU A 318 13.05 4.70 3.04
C GLU A 318 14.40 3.98 2.84
N ALA A 319 14.68 3.62 1.60
CA ALA A 319 15.88 2.87 1.24
C ALA A 319 17.17 3.63 1.58
N LEU A 320 17.25 4.91 1.23
CA LEU A 320 18.47 5.72 1.41
C LEU A 320 18.66 6.14 2.88
N THR A 321 17.59 6.54 3.57
CA THR A 321 17.66 6.88 5.00
C THR A 321 18.11 5.68 5.82
N GLY A 322 17.50 4.51 5.61
CA GLY A 322 17.90 3.28 6.30
C GLY A 322 19.35 2.92 6.01
N ARG A 323 19.77 3.01 4.76
CA ARG A 323 21.15 2.78 4.36
C ARG A 323 22.13 3.70 5.09
N PHE A 324 21.93 5.02 5.06
CA PHE A 324 22.85 5.97 5.70
C PHE A 324 22.86 5.89 7.23
N ILE A 325 21.74 5.51 7.84
CA ILE A 325 21.71 5.16 9.28
C ILE A 325 22.58 3.93 9.53
N GLY A 326 22.46 2.90 8.69
CA GLY A 326 23.30 1.71 8.77
C GLY A 326 24.79 1.98 8.55
N GLU A 327 25.12 2.90 7.64
CA GLU A 327 26.50 3.38 7.39
C GLU A 327 27.03 4.27 8.52
N GLY A 328 26.19 4.69 9.48
CA GLY A 328 26.58 5.62 10.54
C GLY A 328 26.88 7.03 10.03
N SER A 329 26.23 7.49 8.95
CA SER A 329 26.44 8.77 8.28
C SER A 329 25.29 9.76 8.53
N PRO A 330 25.34 10.60 9.57
CA PRO A 330 24.30 11.61 9.83
C PRO A 330 24.15 12.63 8.69
N GLU A 331 25.27 13.00 8.05
CA GLU A 331 25.26 13.91 6.91
C GLU A 331 24.53 13.28 5.71
N GLY A 332 24.75 11.98 5.45
CA GLY A 332 24.06 11.22 4.43
C GLY A 332 22.54 11.19 4.68
N VAL A 333 22.12 11.01 5.93
CA VAL A 333 20.71 11.05 6.33
C VAL A 333 20.12 12.44 6.08
N ARG A 334 20.76 13.50 6.58
CA ARG A 334 20.28 14.89 6.40
C ARG A 334 20.15 15.26 4.92
N THR A 335 21.15 14.92 4.11
CA THR A 335 21.13 15.17 2.68
C THR A 335 20.03 14.38 1.98
N THR A 336 19.81 13.11 2.36
CA THR A 336 18.72 12.28 1.85
C THR A 336 17.37 12.91 2.14
N VAL A 337 17.12 13.28 3.39
CA VAL A 337 15.87 13.93 3.80
C VAL A 337 15.62 15.17 2.96
N ARG A 338 16.59 16.09 2.92
CA ARG A 338 16.47 17.34 2.15
C ARG A 338 16.16 17.08 0.66
N GLN A 339 16.89 16.16 0.02
CA GLN A 339 16.71 15.91 -1.41
C GLN A 339 15.43 15.15 -1.72
N THR A 340 15.00 14.24 -0.86
CA THR A 340 13.69 13.58 -1.00
C THR A 340 12.56 14.61 -0.94
N PHE A 341 12.62 15.55 0.00
CA PHE A 341 11.65 16.64 0.07
C PHE A 341 11.68 17.55 -1.17
N VAL A 342 12.85 17.88 -1.70
CA VAL A 342 12.96 18.68 -2.94
C VAL A 342 12.21 18.01 -4.10
N TRP A 343 12.38 16.70 -4.29
CA TRP A 343 11.67 15.95 -5.32
C TRP A 343 10.17 15.82 -5.02
N SER A 344 9.79 15.57 -3.78
CA SER A 344 8.37 15.49 -3.38
C SER A 344 7.66 16.84 -3.58
N VAL A 345 8.32 17.96 -3.30
CA VAL A 345 7.80 19.31 -3.60
C VAL A 345 7.68 19.51 -5.11
N GLY A 346 8.63 19.03 -5.91
CA GLY A 346 8.53 19.05 -7.37
C GLY A 346 7.28 18.32 -7.88
N VAL A 347 6.98 17.13 -7.32
CA VAL A 347 5.74 16.38 -7.61
C VAL A 347 4.52 17.17 -7.14
N THR A 348 4.59 17.79 -5.97
CA THR A 348 3.51 18.64 -5.44
C THR A 348 3.15 19.77 -6.41
N LEU A 349 4.15 20.50 -6.91
CA LEU A 349 3.95 21.58 -7.87
C LEU A 349 3.36 21.06 -9.20
N LEU A 350 3.85 19.93 -9.69
CA LEU A 350 3.30 19.27 -10.87
C LEU A 350 1.81 18.94 -10.68
N PHE A 351 1.44 18.30 -9.60
CA PHE A 351 0.05 17.90 -9.34
C PHE A 351 -0.85 19.09 -9.00
N PHE A 352 -0.32 20.11 -8.34
CA PHE A 352 -1.04 21.36 -8.12
C PHE A 352 -1.43 22.01 -9.48
N LEU A 353 -0.50 22.02 -10.44
CA LEU A 353 -0.77 22.48 -11.80
C LEU A 353 -1.76 21.57 -12.53
N VAL A 354 -1.56 20.25 -12.48
CA VAL A 354 -2.42 19.25 -13.14
C VAL A 354 -3.86 19.35 -12.62
N TYR A 355 -4.06 19.43 -11.31
CA TYR A 355 -5.40 19.57 -10.74
C TYR A 355 -5.99 20.97 -10.94
N GLY A 356 -5.15 22.02 -10.95
CA GLY A 356 -5.61 23.39 -11.16
C GLY A 356 -6.12 23.63 -12.59
N VAL A 357 -5.38 23.16 -13.58
CA VAL A 357 -5.76 23.29 -15.00
C VAL A 357 -6.71 22.18 -15.44
N GLY A 358 -6.48 20.97 -14.94
CA GLY A 358 -7.16 19.74 -15.37
C GLY A 358 -8.32 19.30 -14.47
N GLY A 359 -8.70 20.03 -13.42
CA GLY A 359 -9.69 19.58 -12.44
C GLY A 359 -10.99 19.08 -13.06
N VAL A 360 -11.67 19.92 -13.85
CA VAL A 360 -12.91 19.54 -14.54
C VAL A 360 -12.69 18.47 -15.63
N PRO A 361 -11.70 18.58 -16.52
CA PRO A 361 -11.35 17.48 -17.43
C PRO A 361 -11.10 16.14 -16.77
N LEU A 362 -10.41 16.12 -15.63
CA LEU A 362 -10.16 14.89 -14.86
C LEU A 362 -11.44 14.28 -14.28
N LEU A 363 -12.37 15.12 -13.79
CA LEU A 363 -13.69 14.64 -13.36
C LEU A 363 -14.45 14.01 -14.53
N LYS A 364 -14.47 14.64 -15.70
CA LYS A 364 -15.10 14.10 -16.93
C LYS A 364 -14.45 12.81 -17.43
N LEU A 365 -13.17 12.59 -17.12
CA LEU A 365 -12.50 11.34 -17.43
C LEU A 365 -12.97 10.20 -16.49
N MET A 366 -13.36 10.54 -15.26
CA MET A 366 -13.80 9.58 -14.25
C MET A 366 -15.25 9.17 -14.38
N THR A 367 -16.11 10.05 -14.91
CA THR A 367 -17.55 9.79 -15.10
C THR A 367 -18.11 10.53 -16.30
N SER A 368 -19.08 9.90 -16.99
CA SER A 368 -19.85 10.51 -18.07
C SER A 368 -21.13 11.20 -17.58
N ASP A 369 -21.46 11.08 -16.29
CA ASP A 369 -22.66 11.66 -15.69
C ASP A 369 -22.42 13.16 -15.42
N PRO A 370 -23.20 14.07 -16.09
CA PRO A 370 -23.03 15.51 -15.95
C PRO A 370 -23.34 16.01 -14.54
N ASP A 371 -24.32 15.40 -13.86
CA ASP A 371 -24.77 15.83 -12.54
C ASP A 371 -23.71 15.51 -11.48
N VAL A 372 -23.05 14.34 -11.60
CA VAL A 372 -21.91 13.97 -10.76
C VAL A 372 -20.71 14.89 -11.01
N VAL A 373 -20.43 15.25 -12.28
CA VAL A 373 -19.34 16.17 -12.61
C VAL A 373 -19.59 17.56 -12.02
N GLU A 374 -20.81 18.09 -12.14
CA GLU A 374 -21.15 19.43 -11.62
C GLU A 374 -21.09 19.43 -10.08
N SER A 375 -21.64 18.42 -9.43
CA SER A 375 -21.54 18.27 -7.97
C SER A 375 -20.10 18.13 -7.48
N ALA A 376 -19.25 17.35 -8.19
CA ALA A 376 -17.85 17.17 -7.83
C ALA A 376 -17.01 18.43 -8.06
N ARG A 377 -17.42 19.33 -8.95
CA ARG A 377 -16.71 20.58 -9.26
C ARG A 377 -16.54 21.48 -8.03
N GLU A 378 -17.53 21.52 -7.16
CA GLU A 378 -17.48 22.30 -5.90
C GLU A 378 -16.32 21.86 -4.99
N PHE A 379 -15.89 20.60 -5.10
CA PHE A 379 -14.83 20.02 -4.28
C PHE A 379 -13.42 20.06 -4.90
N ILE A 380 -13.24 20.63 -6.09
CA ILE A 380 -11.93 20.82 -6.74
C ILE A 380 -10.90 21.51 -5.81
N PRO A 381 -11.25 22.54 -4.99
CA PRO A 381 -10.29 23.15 -4.08
C PRO A 381 -9.62 22.13 -3.13
N TRP A 382 -10.32 21.06 -2.73
CA TRP A 382 -9.75 20.00 -1.93
C TRP A 382 -8.71 19.17 -2.70
N LEU A 383 -8.92 18.95 -4.01
CA LEU A 383 -7.90 18.32 -4.87
C LEU A 383 -6.62 19.14 -4.95
N LEU A 384 -6.72 20.47 -5.01
CA LEU A 384 -5.57 21.37 -5.01
C LEU A 384 -4.82 21.35 -3.67
N LEU A 385 -5.55 21.16 -2.57
CA LEU A 385 -4.96 21.10 -1.23
C LEU A 385 -4.21 19.77 -0.98
N MET A 386 -4.61 18.69 -1.68
CA MET A 386 -4.04 17.35 -1.48
C MET A 386 -2.52 17.29 -1.69
N PRO A 387 -1.94 17.79 -2.81
CA PRO A 387 -0.49 17.77 -2.98
C PRO A 387 0.25 18.56 -1.89
N VAL A 388 -0.30 19.66 -1.42
CA VAL A 388 0.33 20.55 -0.44
C VAL A 388 0.41 19.89 0.93
N ILE A 389 -0.72 19.40 1.44
CA ILE A 389 -0.79 18.79 2.79
C ILE A 389 -0.28 17.35 2.77
N GLY A 390 -0.54 16.60 1.70
CA GLY A 390 -0.13 15.21 1.55
C GLY A 390 1.38 15.03 1.39
N CYS A 391 2.06 15.95 0.71
CA CYS A 391 3.50 15.87 0.44
C CYS A 391 4.35 15.59 1.70
N PRO A 392 4.31 16.40 2.75
CA PRO A 392 5.10 16.12 3.93
C PRO A 392 4.66 14.83 4.65
N ALA A 393 3.37 14.51 4.65
CA ALA A 393 2.86 13.31 5.31
C ALA A 393 3.43 12.02 4.68
N PHE A 394 3.38 11.91 3.34
CA PHE A 394 3.87 10.74 2.62
C PHE A 394 5.40 10.67 2.58
N THR A 395 6.08 11.82 2.42
CA THR A 395 7.55 11.86 2.40
C THR A 395 8.13 11.40 3.74
N TRP A 396 7.59 11.90 4.85
CA TRP A 396 8.02 11.47 6.19
C TRP A 396 7.74 9.99 6.45
N ASP A 397 6.63 9.44 5.95
CA ASP A 397 6.34 8.02 6.11
C ASP A 397 7.47 7.12 5.61
N GLY A 398 8.00 7.39 4.43
CA GLY A 398 9.13 6.64 3.89
C GLY A 398 10.39 6.81 4.74
N ILE A 399 10.73 8.05 5.09
CA ILE A 399 11.93 8.37 5.88
C ILE A 399 11.88 7.71 7.26
N PHE A 400 10.74 7.79 7.97
CA PHE A 400 10.56 7.14 9.28
C PHE A 400 10.57 5.61 9.18
N THR A 401 10.05 5.06 8.08
CA THR A 401 10.12 3.62 7.82
C THR A 401 11.57 3.16 7.65
N GLY A 402 12.38 3.88 6.89
CA GLY A 402 13.82 3.63 6.73
C GLY A 402 14.60 3.78 8.04
N ALA A 403 14.20 4.73 8.88
CA ALA A 403 14.75 4.90 10.23
C ALA A 403 14.26 3.83 11.22
N THR A 404 13.33 2.94 10.82
CA THR A 404 12.67 1.95 11.68
C THR A 404 11.97 2.56 12.91
N ALA A 405 11.57 3.83 12.82
CA ALA A 405 10.91 4.58 13.89
C ALA A 405 9.40 4.24 13.97
N SER A 406 9.09 2.95 14.12
CA SER A 406 7.73 2.40 14.07
C SER A 406 6.79 2.95 15.13
N ARG A 407 7.32 3.26 16.33
CA ARG A 407 6.52 3.86 17.41
C ARG A 407 5.98 5.23 17.04
N ASP A 408 6.80 6.06 16.39
CA ASP A 408 6.37 7.39 15.96
C ASP A 408 5.38 7.31 14.80
N LEU A 409 5.56 6.38 13.86
CA LEU A 409 4.61 6.10 12.80
C LEU A 409 3.25 5.64 13.36
N ARG A 410 3.23 4.70 14.30
CA ARG A 410 2.02 4.25 14.99
C ARG A 410 1.31 5.39 15.73
N ASN A 411 2.07 6.14 16.53
CA ASN A 411 1.50 7.21 17.33
C ASN A 411 0.94 8.34 16.44
N SER A 412 1.63 8.69 15.34
CA SER A 412 1.12 9.68 14.40
C SER A 412 -0.24 9.27 13.82
N THR A 413 -0.38 8.00 13.42
CA THR A 413 -1.64 7.51 12.85
C THR A 413 -2.76 7.35 13.87
N ALA A 414 -2.45 7.06 15.14
CA ALA A 414 -3.44 7.10 16.21
C ALA A 414 -4.00 8.52 16.40
N TRP A 415 -3.15 9.55 16.38
CA TRP A 415 -3.60 10.94 16.37
C TRP A 415 -4.36 11.33 15.10
N CYS A 416 -4.04 10.73 13.96
CA CYS A 416 -4.79 10.92 12.72
C CYS A 416 -6.24 10.45 12.85
N VAL A 417 -6.47 9.28 13.46
CA VAL A 417 -7.83 8.75 13.71
C VAL A 417 -8.59 9.71 14.64
N ALA A 418 -7.96 10.13 15.74
CA ALA A 418 -8.57 11.07 16.66
C ALA A 418 -8.90 12.42 15.99
N GLY A 419 -7.99 12.93 15.15
CA GLY A 419 -8.20 14.17 14.39
C GLY A 419 -9.33 14.03 13.37
N PHE A 420 -9.36 12.94 12.61
CA PHE A 420 -10.40 12.69 11.61
C PHE A 420 -11.79 12.62 12.24
N PHE A 421 -12.00 11.74 13.21
CA PHE A 421 -13.30 11.59 13.85
C PHE A 421 -13.64 12.80 14.74
N GLY A 422 -12.65 13.41 15.39
CA GLY A 422 -12.83 14.62 16.20
C GLY A 422 -13.38 15.79 15.37
N VAL A 423 -12.75 16.08 14.23
CA VAL A 423 -13.21 17.16 13.33
C VAL A 423 -14.56 16.82 12.71
N TRP A 424 -14.77 15.55 12.34
CA TRP A 424 -16.07 15.11 11.81
C TRP A 424 -17.19 15.34 12.83
N PHE A 425 -17.08 14.78 14.04
CA PHE A 425 -18.13 14.90 15.05
C PHE A 425 -18.33 16.33 15.56
N ALA A 426 -17.26 17.08 15.74
CA ALA A 426 -17.34 18.48 16.13
C ALA A 426 -17.99 19.34 15.02
N GLY A 427 -17.59 19.13 13.77
CA GLY A 427 -18.12 19.88 12.63
C GLY A 427 -19.61 19.61 12.39
N ILE A 428 -20.01 18.34 12.41
CA ILE A 428 -21.45 17.97 12.28
C ILE A 428 -22.25 18.42 13.50
N GLY A 429 -21.68 18.34 14.71
CA GLY A 429 -22.32 18.84 15.92
C GLY A 429 -22.57 20.34 15.87
N LEU A 430 -21.58 21.11 15.42
CA LEU A 430 -21.70 22.55 15.22
C LEU A 430 -22.72 22.88 14.12
N ALA A 431 -22.67 22.20 12.99
CA ALA A 431 -23.62 22.42 11.89
C ALA A 431 -25.06 22.18 12.34
N ARG A 432 -25.32 21.13 13.11
CA ARG A 432 -26.65 20.84 13.70
C ARG A 432 -27.08 21.85 14.78
N ALA A 433 -26.13 22.43 15.48
CA ALA A 433 -26.46 23.49 16.49
C ALA A 433 -26.83 24.81 15.80
N LEU A 434 -26.37 25.04 14.57
CA LEU A 434 -26.64 26.26 13.81
C LEU A 434 -27.83 26.13 12.84
N SER A 435 -28.21 24.90 12.46
CA SER A 435 -29.29 24.62 11.50
C SER A 435 -29.97 23.30 11.83
N GLU A 436 -31.30 23.24 11.73
CA GLU A 436 -32.06 21.99 11.93
C GLU A 436 -31.69 20.88 10.95
N THR A 437 -31.31 21.26 9.71
CA THR A 437 -30.88 20.33 8.68
C THR A 437 -29.47 20.69 8.20
N VAL A 438 -28.61 19.68 8.09
CA VAL A 438 -27.24 19.84 7.54
C VAL A 438 -27.30 19.52 6.05
N PRO A 439 -27.03 20.50 5.15
CA PRO A 439 -26.96 20.22 3.72
C PRO A 439 -25.92 19.15 3.40
N GLU A 440 -26.18 18.29 2.43
CA GLU A 440 -25.30 17.18 2.04
C GLU A 440 -23.91 17.68 1.60
N THR A 441 -23.88 18.78 0.81
CA THR A 441 -22.62 19.39 0.38
C THR A 441 -21.79 19.88 1.55
N LEU A 442 -22.42 20.55 2.54
CA LEU A 442 -21.74 21.00 3.77
C LEU A 442 -21.16 19.80 4.56
N ALA A 443 -21.93 18.72 4.67
CA ALA A 443 -21.46 17.50 5.33
C ALA A 443 -20.22 16.92 4.65
N ILE A 444 -20.19 16.89 3.31
CA ILE A 444 -19.01 16.43 2.55
C ILE A 444 -17.83 17.40 2.70
N HIS A 445 -18.05 18.72 2.75
CA HIS A 445 -16.97 19.66 3.07
C HIS A 445 -16.38 19.42 4.47
N ILE A 446 -17.22 19.15 5.48
CA ILE A 446 -16.77 18.80 6.83
C ILE A 446 -15.98 17.47 6.80
N LEU A 447 -16.45 16.48 6.02
CA LEU A 447 -15.77 15.21 5.85
C LEU A 447 -14.41 15.37 5.16
N MET A 448 -14.32 16.21 4.13
CA MET A 448 -13.05 16.58 3.49
C MET A 448 -12.13 17.28 4.48
N ALA A 449 -12.62 18.25 5.27
CA ALA A 449 -11.84 18.90 6.30
C ALA A 449 -11.31 17.88 7.34
N ALA A 450 -12.11 16.91 7.76
CA ALA A 450 -11.69 15.82 8.63
C ALA A 450 -10.59 14.96 7.97
N TYR A 451 -10.75 14.61 6.69
CA TYR A 451 -9.74 13.87 5.92
C TYR A 451 -8.42 14.65 5.79
N PHE A 452 -8.48 15.94 5.51
CA PHE A 452 -7.27 16.78 5.45
C PHE A 452 -6.63 17.01 6.80
N THR A 453 -7.43 17.04 7.87
CA THR A 453 -6.91 17.13 9.25
C THR A 453 -6.06 15.91 9.58
N HIS A 454 -6.45 14.69 9.19
CA HIS A 454 -5.62 13.52 9.46
C HIS A 454 -4.26 13.59 8.75
N LEU A 455 -4.21 14.10 7.51
CA LEU A 455 -2.94 14.30 6.78
C LEU A 455 -2.09 15.39 7.44
N ALA A 456 -2.71 16.51 7.83
CA ALA A 456 -2.02 17.63 8.50
C ALA A 456 -1.46 17.22 9.86
N VAL A 457 -2.22 16.49 10.67
CA VAL A 457 -1.78 15.93 11.96
C VAL A 457 -0.59 15.01 11.77
N ARG A 458 -0.65 14.12 10.76
CA ARG A 458 0.46 13.21 10.44
C ARG A 458 1.71 13.97 10.03
N ALA A 459 1.59 14.93 9.12
CA ALA A 459 2.69 15.77 8.66
C ALA A 459 3.33 16.53 9.82
N LEU A 460 2.52 17.19 10.65
CA LEU A 460 2.96 17.97 11.79
C LEU A 460 3.65 17.09 12.85
N TYR A 461 3.00 15.98 13.25
CA TYR A 461 3.55 15.07 14.26
C TYR A 461 4.93 14.54 13.82
N LEU A 462 5.04 14.01 12.60
CA LEU A 462 6.28 13.44 12.11
C LEU A 462 7.37 14.52 11.95
N THR A 463 7.03 15.72 11.50
CA THR A 463 7.98 16.85 11.41
C THR A 463 8.53 17.22 12.78
N LEU A 464 7.69 17.34 13.80
CA LEU A 464 8.11 17.67 15.18
C LEU A 464 8.96 16.55 15.80
N ARG A 465 8.68 15.30 15.43
CA ARG A 465 9.42 14.14 15.96
C ARG A 465 10.70 13.83 15.21
N ALA A 466 10.89 14.34 13.99
CA ALA A 466 12.00 13.98 13.10
C ALA A 466 13.36 14.10 13.79
N ARG A 467 13.66 15.23 14.44
CA ARG A 467 14.94 15.45 15.15
C ARG A 467 15.21 14.46 16.30
N LYS A 468 14.15 13.91 16.91
CA LYS A 468 14.28 12.96 18.03
C LYS A 468 14.32 11.51 17.56
N ALA A 469 13.66 11.21 16.45
CA ALA A 469 13.46 9.87 15.96
C ALA A 469 14.49 9.43 14.93
N ILE A 470 15.14 10.39 14.23
CA ILE A 470 16.00 10.12 13.08
C ILE A 470 17.39 10.70 13.37
N PRO A 471 18.42 9.86 13.49
CA PRO A 471 19.78 10.32 13.69
C PRO A 471 20.26 11.25 12.55
N GLY A 472 20.73 12.44 12.86
CA GLY A 472 21.28 13.40 11.90
C GLY A 472 20.29 14.41 11.30
N VAL A 473 19.01 14.38 11.69
CA VAL A 473 17.99 15.37 11.25
C VAL A 473 17.84 16.53 12.22
#